data_6c7904f70cb96fd5ceb2e21ff19310c0
#
_entry.id   6c7904f70cb96fd5ceb2e21ff19310c0
#
_cell.length_a   1.000
_cell.length_b   1.000
_cell.length_c   1.000
_cell.angle_alpha   90.00
_cell.angle_beta   90.00
_cell.angle_gamma   90.00
#
_symmetry.space_group_name_H-M   'P 1'
#
loop_
_entity.id
_entity.type
_entity.pdbx_description
1 polymer ?
#
loop_
_entity_poly.entity_id
_entity_poly.type
_entity_poly.pdbx_seq_one_letter_code
_entity_poly.pdbx_strand_id
1 'polypeptide(L)'
;MEPGARDALANFRTMGVALSPCTVPMAGEPTFTIGDDEMEIGMGIHGEPGVKREPLQSADEIAERIVTTILEDMPLGAGDEVAVMVNGLGATPPEELYILYRTVHKMLTGDGVAVYRAYIGEYATSMEMAGASITLFKLDDALKVLLDHPAQSPFFVQV
;
A
#
# COMPACT_ATOMS: atom_id res chain seq x y z
N MET A 1 11.60 -1.81 22.95
CA MET A 1 10.49 -1.53 22.01
C MET A 1 10.72 -0.26 21.19
N GLU A 2 11.06 0.86 21.79
CA GLU A 2 11.20 2.14 21.07
C GLU A 2 12.29 2.16 19.96
N PRO A 3 13.50 1.62 20.11
CA PRO A 3 14.48 1.55 19.03
C PRO A 3 14.00 0.77 17.82
N GLY A 4 13.47 -0.44 18.00
CA GLY A 4 12.98 -1.26 16.89
C GLY A 4 11.79 -0.65 16.12
N ALA A 5 10.93 0.12 16.80
CA ALA A 5 9.84 0.84 16.13
C ALA A 5 10.36 2.00 15.25
N ARG A 6 11.42 2.70 15.71
CA ARG A 6 12.06 3.76 14.90
C ARG A 6 12.79 3.20 13.69
N ASP A 7 13.46 2.06 13.87
CA ASP A 7 14.15 1.36 12.77
C ASP A 7 13.13 0.87 11.74
N ALA A 8 11.99 0.32 12.18
CA ALA A 8 10.91 -0.06 11.30
C ALA A 8 10.38 1.13 10.49
N LEU A 9 10.10 2.28 11.13
CA LEU A 9 9.64 3.48 10.45
C LEU A 9 10.63 4.01 9.42
N ALA A 10 11.92 3.91 9.66
CA ALA A 10 12.95 4.35 8.71
C ALA A 10 12.95 3.49 7.42
N ASN A 11 12.56 2.23 7.54
CA ASN A 11 12.56 1.23 6.47
C ASN A 11 11.19 0.98 5.83
N PHE A 12 10.21 1.84 6.08
CA PHE A 12 8.82 1.65 5.67
C PHE A 12 8.37 2.83 4.81
N ARG A 13 7.82 2.53 3.61
CA ARG A 13 7.21 3.53 2.72
C ARG A 13 5.90 3.02 2.18
N THR A 14 4.95 3.93 2.09
CA THR A 14 3.62 3.63 1.55
C THR A 14 3.12 4.77 0.67
N MET A 15 2.34 4.42 -0.35
CA MET A 15 1.64 5.36 -1.18
C MET A 15 0.31 4.78 -1.63
N GLY A 16 -0.73 5.61 -1.66
CA GLY A 16 -2.07 5.20 -2.05
C GLY A 16 -2.55 5.85 -3.34
N VAL A 17 -3.62 5.29 -3.89
CA VAL A 17 -4.43 5.84 -4.96
C VAL A 17 -5.90 5.73 -4.58
N ALA A 18 -6.67 6.80 -4.77
CA ALA A 18 -8.12 6.79 -4.65
C ALA A 18 -8.78 6.85 -6.02
N LEU A 19 -9.82 6.06 -6.21
CA LEU A 19 -10.64 5.96 -7.41
C LEU A 19 -12.07 6.46 -7.16
N SER A 20 -12.49 6.54 -5.90
CA SER A 20 -13.75 7.16 -5.48
C SER A 20 -13.58 7.84 -4.12
N PRO A 21 -14.45 8.79 -3.77
CA PRO A 21 -14.43 9.38 -2.44
C PRO A 21 -14.96 8.40 -1.39
N CYS A 22 -14.74 8.74 -0.11
CA CYS A 22 -15.45 8.14 1.02
C CYS A 22 -16.39 9.15 1.66
N THR A 23 -17.42 8.64 2.34
CA THR A 23 -18.37 9.46 3.09
C THR A 23 -18.23 9.20 4.57
N VAL A 24 -17.69 10.16 5.30
CA VAL A 24 -17.61 10.05 6.76
C VAL A 24 -19.02 10.16 7.34
N PRO A 25 -19.51 9.20 8.15
CA PRO A 25 -20.89 9.18 8.65
C PRO A 25 -21.35 10.46 9.32
N MET A 26 -20.45 11.15 10.01
CA MET A 26 -20.75 12.42 10.69
C MET A 26 -20.89 13.61 9.73
N ALA A 27 -20.26 13.55 8.56
CA ALA A 27 -20.33 14.63 7.56
C ALA A 27 -21.57 14.51 6.68
N GLY A 28 -22.02 13.29 6.38
CA GLY A 28 -23.18 13.02 5.54
C GLY A 28 -22.98 13.37 4.06
N GLU A 29 -21.75 13.75 3.68
CA GLU A 29 -21.34 14.09 2.31
C GLU A 29 -19.94 13.56 2.02
N PRO A 30 -19.59 13.35 0.75
CA PRO A 30 -18.24 12.87 0.36
C PRO A 30 -17.14 13.82 0.84
N THR A 31 -16.02 13.25 1.29
CA THR A 31 -14.85 14.01 1.77
C THR A 31 -14.14 14.79 0.68
N PHE A 32 -14.26 14.35 -0.57
CA PHE A 32 -13.75 15.02 -1.76
C PHE A 32 -14.60 14.62 -2.97
N THR A 33 -14.35 15.22 -4.13
CA THR A 33 -15.02 14.86 -5.39
C THR A 33 -13.97 14.40 -6.39
N ILE A 34 -14.27 13.35 -7.14
CA ILE A 34 -13.43 12.80 -8.23
C ILE A 34 -14.35 12.36 -9.36
N GLY A 35 -13.94 12.53 -10.60
CA GLY A 35 -14.69 12.06 -11.75
C GLY A 35 -14.56 10.57 -11.99
N ASP A 36 -15.50 9.98 -12.73
CA ASP A 36 -15.50 8.52 -13.00
C ASP A 36 -14.26 8.04 -13.77
N ASP A 37 -13.67 8.92 -14.59
CA ASP A 37 -12.44 8.63 -15.36
C ASP A 37 -11.19 9.25 -14.74
N GLU A 38 -11.21 9.54 -13.44
CA GLU A 38 -10.10 10.16 -12.72
C GLU A 38 -9.60 9.26 -11.58
N MET A 39 -8.34 9.47 -11.21
CA MET A 39 -7.75 8.94 -10.00
C MET A 39 -6.99 10.03 -9.26
N GLU A 40 -6.86 9.89 -7.94
CA GLU A 40 -6.01 10.76 -7.14
C GLU A 40 -4.90 9.95 -6.48
N ILE A 41 -3.65 10.21 -6.91
CA ILE A 41 -2.48 9.49 -6.43
C ILE A 41 -1.87 10.19 -5.21
N GLY A 42 -1.37 9.40 -4.24
CA GLY A 42 -0.85 9.90 -2.97
C GLY A 42 -1.92 10.24 -1.94
N MET A 43 -3.17 9.86 -2.18
CA MET A 43 -4.28 10.03 -1.23
C MET A 43 -4.02 9.25 0.05
N GLY A 44 -4.27 9.91 1.20
CA GLY A 44 -4.27 9.27 2.50
C GLY A 44 -5.58 8.55 2.82
N ILE A 45 -5.54 7.61 3.77
CA ILE A 45 -6.72 6.78 4.13
C ILE A 45 -7.84 7.56 4.82
N HIS A 46 -7.58 8.77 5.31
CA HIS A 46 -8.60 9.65 5.90
C HIS A 46 -9.13 10.70 4.91
N GLY A 47 -8.80 10.58 3.62
CA GLY A 47 -9.18 11.55 2.59
C GLY A 47 -8.28 12.79 2.57
N GLU A 48 -7.05 12.69 3.11
CA GLU A 48 -6.07 13.74 2.96
C GLU A 48 -5.75 13.93 1.48
N PRO A 49 -5.67 15.18 0.98
CA PRO A 49 -5.42 15.45 -0.43
C PRO A 49 -4.22 14.69 -0.96
N GLY A 50 -4.38 14.08 -2.13
CA GLY A 50 -3.30 13.41 -2.84
C GLY A 50 -2.27 14.40 -3.41
N VAL A 51 -1.22 13.84 -3.98
CA VAL A 51 -0.18 14.63 -4.64
C VAL A 51 -0.67 15.16 -5.98
N LYS A 52 -1.47 14.37 -6.70
CA LYS A 52 -1.95 14.73 -8.04
C LYS A 52 -3.22 13.99 -8.43
N ARG A 53 -4.15 14.74 -9.04
CA ARG A 53 -5.31 14.16 -9.73
C ARG A 53 -4.97 14.02 -11.22
N GLU A 54 -5.32 12.86 -11.79
CA GLU A 54 -4.99 12.47 -13.15
C GLU A 54 -6.10 11.61 -13.76
N PRO A 55 -6.14 11.44 -15.11
CA PRO A 55 -6.97 10.44 -15.73
C PRO A 55 -6.69 9.04 -15.17
N LEU A 56 -7.74 8.24 -15.06
CA LEU A 56 -7.64 6.85 -14.62
C LEU A 56 -6.67 6.07 -15.50
N GLN A 57 -5.77 5.33 -14.87
CA GLN A 57 -4.76 4.50 -15.52
C GLN A 57 -5.05 3.02 -15.29
N SER A 58 -4.36 2.16 -16.03
CA SER A 58 -4.41 0.72 -15.79
C SER A 58 -3.77 0.35 -14.44
N ALA A 59 -4.14 -0.80 -13.89
CA ALA A 59 -3.55 -1.31 -12.65
C ALA A 59 -2.03 -1.46 -12.74
N ASP A 60 -1.50 -1.82 -13.91
CA ASP A 60 -0.06 -1.93 -14.13
C ASP A 60 0.63 -0.56 -14.04
N GLU A 61 0.10 0.46 -14.72
CA GLU A 61 0.63 1.83 -14.68
C GLU A 61 0.55 2.43 -13.26
N ILE A 62 -0.56 2.21 -12.54
CA ILE A 62 -0.73 2.64 -11.15
C ILE A 62 0.33 1.98 -10.26
N ALA A 63 0.49 0.67 -10.34
CA ALA A 63 1.47 -0.07 -9.55
C ALA A 63 2.91 0.36 -9.86
N GLU A 64 3.26 0.48 -11.15
CA GLU A 64 4.58 0.95 -11.59
C GLU A 64 4.89 2.33 -11.02
N ARG A 65 3.93 3.24 -11.09
CA ARG A 65 4.11 4.60 -10.59
C ARG A 65 4.30 4.66 -9.09
N ILE A 66 3.45 3.95 -8.32
CA ILE A 66 3.55 3.92 -6.87
C ILE A 66 4.89 3.32 -6.44
N VAL A 67 5.26 2.16 -7.00
CA VAL A 67 6.53 1.49 -6.66
C VAL A 67 7.72 2.36 -7.04
N THR A 68 7.72 2.98 -8.22
CA THR A 68 8.81 3.89 -8.63
C THR A 68 8.96 5.06 -7.65
N THR A 69 7.85 5.69 -7.27
CA THR A 69 7.88 6.80 -6.30
C THR A 69 8.42 6.34 -4.93
N ILE A 70 8.04 5.15 -4.47
CA ILE A 70 8.56 4.58 -3.22
C ILE A 70 10.06 4.32 -3.33
N LEU A 71 10.52 3.76 -4.46
CA LEU A 71 11.94 3.42 -4.68
C LEU A 71 12.82 4.68 -4.84
N GLU A 72 12.28 5.80 -5.29
CA GLU A 72 12.99 7.09 -5.33
C GLU A 72 13.34 7.60 -3.91
N ASP A 73 12.46 7.36 -2.93
CA ASP A 73 12.65 7.78 -1.54
C ASP A 73 13.33 6.69 -0.67
N MET A 74 13.13 5.43 -1.00
CA MET A 74 13.74 4.27 -0.34
C MET A 74 14.35 3.33 -1.39
N PRO A 75 15.57 3.60 -1.88
CA PRO A 75 16.20 2.75 -2.88
C PRO A 75 16.42 1.34 -2.40
N LEU A 76 16.02 0.38 -3.23
CA LEU A 76 16.23 -1.05 -3.04
C LEU A 76 17.09 -1.59 -4.19
N GLY A 77 17.84 -2.65 -3.94
CA GLY A 77 18.70 -3.28 -4.94
C GLY A 77 18.83 -4.78 -4.75
N ALA A 78 19.60 -5.40 -5.64
CA ALA A 78 19.82 -6.84 -5.61
C ALA A 78 20.33 -7.32 -4.25
N GLY A 79 19.64 -8.31 -3.70
CA GLY A 79 19.92 -8.88 -2.37
C GLY A 79 19.17 -8.23 -1.21
N ASP A 80 18.47 -7.12 -1.43
CA ASP A 80 17.54 -6.59 -0.43
C ASP A 80 16.30 -7.50 -0.31
N GLU A 81 15.71 -7.53 0.88
CA GLU A 81 14.47 -8.25 1.16
C GLU A 81 13.39 -7.30 1.67
N VAL A 82 12.15 -7.52 1.23
CA VAL A 82 11.02 -6.66 1.63
C VAL A 82 9.82 -7.48 2.04
N ALA A 83 9.02 -6.94 2.96
CA ALA A 83 7.61 -7.27 3.04
C ALA A 83 6.82 -6.28 2.18
N VAL A 84 5.83 -6.80 1.47
CA VAL A 84 4.93 -6.02 0.61
C VAL A 84 3.53 -6.08 1.20
N MET A 85 2.86 -4.93 1.32
CA MET A 85 1.42 -4.90 1.58
C MET A 85 0.74 -4.21 0.40
N VAL A 86 -0.27 -4.88 -0.17
CA VAL A 86 -1.23 -4.28 -1.10
C VAL A 86 -2.57 -4.26 -0.37
N ASN A 87 -2.95 -3.07 0.05
CA ASN A 87 -4.08 -2.86 0.94
C ASN A 87 -5.22 -2.18 0.20
N GLY A 88 -6.40 -2.77 0.23
CA GLY A 88 -7.62 -2.15 -0.25
C GLY A 88 -8.12 -1.06 0.70
N LEU A 89 -8.82 -0.06 0.16
CA LEU A 89 -9.31 1.08 0.93
C LEU A 89 -10.79 0.96 1.30
N GLY A 90 -11.43 -0.20 1.01
CA GLY A 90 -12.78 -0.54 1.45
C GLY A 90 -13.69 -1.05 0.34
N ALA A 91 -13.61 -0.50 -0.87
CA ALA A 91 -14.47 -0.91 -1.98
C ALA A 91 -13.73 -1.61 -3.13
N THR A 92 -12.43 -1.81 -3.03
CA THR A 92 -11.64 -2.50 -4.07
C THR A 92 -11.65 -4.00 -3.81
N PRO A 93 -12.17 -4.82 -4.74
CA PRO A 93 -12.24 -6.26 -4.53
C PRO A 93 -10.85 -6.90 -4.51
N PRO A 94 -10.68 -8.03 -3.78
CA PRO A 94 -9.38 -8.68 -3.61
C PRO A 94 -8.68 -9.04 -4.93
N GLU A 95 -9.44 -9.39 -5.96
CA GLU A 95 -8.92 -9.73 -7.29
C GLU A 95 -8.10 -8.59 -7.90
N GLU A 96 -8.55 -7.36 -7.74
CA GLU A 96 -7.84 -6.16 -8.23
C GLU A 96 -6.56 -5.91 -7.44
N LEU A 97 -6.57 -6.18 -6.13
CA LEU A 97 -5.37 -6.09 -5.30
C LEU A 97 -4.30 -7.11 -5.74
N TYR A 98 -4.70 -8.32 -6.14
CA TYR A 98 -3.78 -9.31 -6.69
C TYR A 98 -3.24 -8.91 -8.07
N ILE A 99 -4.02 -8.20 -8.88
CA ILE A 99 -3.56 -7.65 -10.17
C ILE A 99 -2.48 -6.59 -9.92
N LEU A 100 -2.70 -5.67 -8.98
CA LEU A 100 -1.67 -4.71 -8.55
C LEU A 100 -0.41 -5.42 -8.03
N TYR A 101 -0.58 -6.39 -7.14
CA TYR A 101 0.56 -7.16 -6.57
C TYR A 101 1.39 -7.86 -7.64
N ARG A 102 0.77 -8.40 -8.68
CA ARG A 102 1.49 -9.03 -9.81
C ARG A 102 2.57 -8.11 -10.36
N THR A 103 2.24 -6.85 -10.61
CA THR A 103 3.16 -5.85 -11.16
C THR A 103 4.22 -5.43 -10.13
N VAL A 104 3.82 -5.19 -8.88
CA VAL A 104 4.76 -4.93 -7.77
C VAL A 104 5.80 -6.05 -7.67
N HIS A 105 5.35 -7.30 -7.64
CA HIS A 105 6.24 -8.46 -7.56
C HIS A 105 7.21 -8.55 -8.75
N LYS A 106 6.72 -8.31 -9.97
CA LYS A 106 7.58 -8.33 -11.18
C LYS A 106 8.66 -7.26 -11.14
N MET A 107 8.33 -6.05 -10.70
CA MET A 107 9.29 -4.95 -10.59
C MET A 107 10.38 -5.30 -9.58
N LEU A 108 9.99 -5.65 -8.35
CA LEU A 108 10.94 -5.98 -7.27
C LEU A 108 11.87 -7.13 -7.64
N THR A 109 11.30 -8.23 -8.13
CA THR A 109 12.09 -9.41 -8.52
C THR A 109 12.94 -9.15 -9.76
N GLY A 110 12.51 -8.30 -10.68
CA GLY A 110 13.27 -7.84 -11.83
C GLY A 110 14.54 -7.08 -11.44
N ASP A 111 14.49 -6.34 -10.34
CA ASP A 111 15.60 -5.59 -9.75
C ASP A 111 16.44 -6.44 -8.75
N GLY A 112 16.11 -7.73 -8.61
CA GLY A 112 16.82 -8.65 -7.72
C GLY A 112 16.45 -8.51 -6.25
N VAL A 113 15.35 -7.82 -5.94
CA VAL A 113 14.80 -7.68 -4.57
C VAL A 113 13.92 -8.90 -4.26
N ALA A 114 14.16 -9.54 -3.12
CA ALA A 114 13.37 -10.68 -2.69
C ALA A 114 12.12 -10.23 -1.90
N VAL A 115 10.95 -10.76 -2.27
CA VAL A 115 9.74 -10.58 -1.48
C VAL A 115 9.68 -11.64 -0.40
N TYR A 116 10.03 -11.26 0.83
CA TYR A 116 10.03 -12.14 1.99
C TYR A 116 8.61 -12.54 2.42
N ARG A 117 7.69 -11.55 2.44
CA ARG A 117 6.28 -11.76 2.80
C ARG A 117 5.38 -10.79 2.05
N ALA A 118 4.19 -11.25 1.67
CA ALA A 118 3.18 -10.41 1.04
C ALA A 118 1.88 -10.45 1.84
N TYR A 119 1.31 -9.27 2.08
CA TYR A 119 0.00 -9.06 2.66
C TYR A 119 -0.90 -8.42 1.62
N ILE A 120 -1.94 -9.13 1.17
CA ILE A 120 -2.85 -8.65 0.13
C ILE A 120 -4.26 -8.76 0.67
N GLY A 121 -4.94 -7.64 0.85
CA GLY A 121 -6.28 -7.61 1.43
C GLY A 121 -6.65 -6.27 2.05
N GLU A 122 -7.65 -6.29 2.91
CA GLU A 122 -8.19 -5.15 3.63
C GLU A 122 -7.60 -5.11 5.04
N TYR A 123 -6.63 -4.24 5.31
CA TYR A 123 -5.96 -4.12 6.61
C TYR A 123 -6.21 -2.77 7.27
N ALA A 124 -6.19 -1.69 6.47
CA ALA A 124 -6.49 -0.33 6.90
C ALA A 124 -7.36 0.31 5.85
N THR A 125 -8.65 0.47 6.13
CA THR A 125 -9.66 0.85 5.14
C THR A 125 -10.17 2.27 5.36
N SER A 126 -10.82 2.82 4.34
CA SER A 126 -11.49 4.11 4.36
C SER A 126 -12.93 3.96 3.88
N MET A 127 -13.72 3.23 4.67
CA MET A 127 -15.15 2.98 4.45
C MET A 127 -15.43 2.41 3.04
N GLU A 128 -16.16 3.14 2.20
CA GLU A 128 -16.53 2.74 0.84
C GLU A 128 -15.59 3.29 -0.23
N MET A 129 -14.41 3.80 0.13
CA MET A 129 -13.48 4.34 -0.86
C MET A 129 -12.94 3.25 -1.77
N ALA A 130 -13.17 3.36 -3.06
CA ALA A 130 -12.45 2.56 -4.04
C ALA A 130 -11.03 3.09 -4.18
N GLY A 131 -10.06 2.20 -4.08
CA GLY A 131 -8.66 2.54 -4.13
C GLY A 131 -7.80 1.49 -3.45
N ALA A 132 -6.51 1.70 -3.50
CA ALA A 132 -5.54 0.81 -2.87
C ALA A 132 -4.31 1.58 -2.41
N SER A 133 -3.55 1.00 -1.50
CA SER A 133 -2.21 1.45 -1.16
C SER A 133 -1.20 0.33 -1.31
N ILE A 134 0.02 0.69 -1.68
CA ILE A 134 1.16 -0.22 -1.75
C ILE A 134 2.18 0.25 -0.71
N THR A 135 2.61 -0.70 0.11
CA THR A 135 3.62 -0.47 1.14
C THR A 135 4.79 -1.39 0.88
N LEU A 136 5.99 -0.86 0.93
CA LEU A 136 7.24 -1.62 0.96
C LEU A 136 7.91 -1.42 2.31
N PHE A 137 8.28 -2.52 2.92
CA PHE A 137 8.99 -2.55 4.19
C PHE A 137 10.30 -3.31 4.00
N LYS A 138 11.42 -2.57 3.94
CA LYS A 138 12.76 -3.15 3.83
C LYS A 138 13.10 -3.88 5.13
N LEU A 139 13.56 -5.12 5.00
CA LEU A 139 13.80 -6.01 6.12
C LEU A 139 15.30 -6.29 6.31
N ASP A 140 15.71 -6.27 7.55
CA ASP A 140 16.90 -6.94 8.04
C ASP A 140 16.48 -8.16 8.90
N ASP A 141 17.46 -8.92 9.41
CA ASP A 141 17.18 -10.12 10.20
C ASP A 141 16.43 -9.81 11.52
N ALA A 142 16.66 -8.66 12.12
CA ALA A 142 15.98 -8.25 13.35
C ALA A 142 14.51 -7.90 13.07
N LEU A 143 14.24 -7.19 11.97
CA LEU A 143 12.89 -6.83 11.54
C LEU A 143 12.09 -8.06 11.08
N LYS A 144 12.75 -9.07 10.45
CA LYS A 144 12.09 -10.34 10.09
C LYS A 144 11.60 -11.07 11.35
N VAL A 145 12.43 -11.16 12.38
CA VAL A 145 12.04 -11.80 13.67
C VAL A 145 10.83 -11.10 14.29
N LEU A 146 10.77 -9.77 14.20
CA LEU A 146 9.63 -9.02 14.71
C LEU A 146 8.38 -9.20 13.84
N LEU A 147 8.55 -9.20 12.51
CA LEU A 147 7.47 -9.39 11.56
C LEU A 147 6.85 -10.79 11.64
N ASP A 148 7.67 -11.82 11.90
CA ASP A 148 7.24 -13.21 12.00
C ASP A 148 6.59 -13.56 13.35
N HIS A 149 6.63 -12.63 14.30
CA HIS A 149 6.05 -12.90 15.61
C HIS A 149 4.54 -13.14 15.49
N PRO A 150 4.01 -14.21 16.12
CA PRO A 150 2.57 -14.49 16.10
C PRO A 150 1.75 -13.30 16.57
N ALA A 151 0.68 -13.02 15.82
CA ALA A 151 -0.23 -11.91 16.12
C ALA A 151 -1.68 -12.34 15.90
N GLN A 152 -2.57 -11.90 16.77
CA GLN A 152 -3.99 -12.22 16.67
C GLN A 152 -4.84 -11.00 17.00
N SER A 153 -5.78 -10.72 16.10
CA SER A 153 -6.86 -9.76 16.30
C SER A 153 -8.15 -10.32 15.69
N PRO A 154 -9.31 -9.68 15.86
CA PRO A 154 -10.56 -10.11 15.21
C PRO A 154 -10.47 -10.20 13.69
N PHE A 155 -9.58 -9.44 13.05
CA PHE A 155 -9.48 -9.32 11.58
C PHE A 155 -8.16 -9.80 11.01
N PHE A 156 -7.20 -10.19 11.85
CA PHE A 156 -5.89 -10.62 11.40
C PHE A 156 -5.31 -11.70 12.31
N VAL A 157 -4.91 -12.82 11.72
CA VAL A 157 -4.24 -13.92 12.41
C VAL A 157 -2.97 -14.29 11.67
N GLN A 158 -1.86 -14.30 12.39
CA GLN A 158 -0.57 -14.77 11.94
C GLN A 158 -0.03 -15.77 12.96
N VAL A 159 0.32 -16.98 12.54
CA VAL A 159 0.83 -18.08 13.36
C VAL A 159 2.31 -18.35 13.06
#